data_69deaf88e8f18fb82e908629de3e1ff9
#
_entry.id   69deaf88e8f18fb82e908629de3e1ff9
#
_cell.length_a   1.000
_cell.length_b   1.000
_cell.length_c   1.000
_cell.angle_alpha   90.00
_cell.angle_beta   90.00
_cell.angle_gamma   90.00
#
_symmetry.space_group_name_H-M   'P 1'
#
loop_
_entity.id
_entity.type
_entity.pdbx_description
1 polymer ?
#
loop_
_entity_poly.entity_id
_entity_poly.type
_entity_poly.pdbx_seq_one_letter_code
_entity_poly.pdbx_strand_id
1 'polypeptide(L)'
;MLTMLIAGHDTSTALLAWTFYLLGSHPEIYRRLIADVRTALGAEPPGASSGWQPPLLDHVIKESLRLYPPIHIGNRTVVEDMEFHGQRVRAGERLFYSIYLTHRDPAYWQNADEFCPERFTHGRKAPPFAYVPFGGGPRACIGAAFGQVEARLVLGRLLQCYDFELAERNVRAHMGATLEPRPGVRMRVTRRSGQ
;
A
#
# COMPACT_ATOMS: atom_id res chain seq x y z
N MET A 1 16.15 -12.50 -12.50
CA MET A 1 16.49 -12.27 -11.09
C MET A 1 16.68 -10.78 -10.76
N LEU A 2 17.57 -10.05 -11.46
CA LEU A 2 17.82 -8.61 -11.23
C LEU A 2 16.55 -7.75 -11.33
N THR A 3 15.70 -7.99 -12.32
CA THR A 3 14.43 -7.25 -12.52
C THR A 3 13.48 -7.39 -11.33
N MET A 4 13.38 -8.57 -10.73
CA MET A 4 12.53 -8.77 -9.54
C MET A 4 13.08 -8.06 -8.31
N LEU A 5 14.40 -8.04 -8.15
CA LEU A 5 15.06 -7.33 -7.06
C LEU A 5 14.79 -5.81 -7.15
N ILE A 6 15.02 -5.22 -8.33
CA ILE A 6 14.80 -3.79 -8.56
C ILE A 6 13.32 -3.45 -8.40
N ALA A 7 12.43 -4.23 -9.02
CA ALA A 7 10.99 -3.96 -8.95
C ALA A 7 10.40 -4.11 -7.55
N GLY A 8 10.93 -5.03 -6.72
CA GLY A 8 10.48 -5.24 -5.35
C GLY A 8 11.04 -4.23 -4.36
N HIS A 9 12.30 -3.83 -4.50
CA HIS A 9 12.99 -2.97 -3.52
C HIS A 9 12.28 -1.62 -3.33
N ASP A 10 12.15 -0.82 -4.38
CA ASP A 10 11.63 0.55 -4.26
C ASP A 10 10.13 0.57 -3.92
N THR A 11 9.37 -0.39 -4.47
CA THR A 11 7.93 -0.47 -4.23
C THR A 11 7.60 -0.92 -2.80
N SER A 12 8.31 -1.91 -2.25
CA SER A 12 8.15 -2.33 -0.86
C SER A 12 8.59 -1.24 0.11
N THR A 13 9.71 -0.55 -0.19
CA THR A 13 10.20 0.57 0.61
C THR A 13 9.19 1.71 0.65
N ALA A 14 8.63 2.10 -0.49
CA ALA A 14 7.61 3.15 -0.56
C ALA A 14 6.35 2.77 0.22
N LEU A 15 5.85 1.53 0.07
CA LEU A 15 4.71 1.03 0.81
C LEU A 15 4.93 1.11 2.33
N LEU A 16 6.05 0.60 2.82
CA LEU A 16 6.36 0.60 4.26
C LEU A 16 6.51 2.04 4.79
N ALA A 17 7.21 2.91 4.07
CA ALA A 17 7.39 4.30 4.46
C ALA A 17 6.05 5.04 4.58
N TRP A 18 5.18 4.91 3.59
CA TRP A 18 3.84 5.50 3.63
C TRP A 18 2.96 4.91 4.73
N THR A 19 3.07 3.60 4.98
CA THR A 19 2.33 2.96 6.08
C THR A 19 2.75 3.52 7.43
N PHE A 20 4.05 3.70 7.68
CA PHE A 20 4.53 4.33 8.92
C PHE A 20 4.11 5.80 9.04
N TYR A 21 4.13 6.56 7.95
CA TYR A 21 3.63 7.94 7.94
C TYR A 21 2.14 8.00 8.32
N LEU A 22 1.32 7.15 7.69
CA LEU A 22 -0.11 7.09 7.97
C LEU A 22 -0.40 6.68 9.41
N LEU A 23 0.27 5.65 9.92
CA LEU A 23 0.14 5.22 11.30
C LEU A 23 0.57 6.29 12.31
N GLY A 24 1.70 6.98 12.04
CA GLY A 24 2.16 8.06 12.89
C GLY A 24 1.27 9.31 12.85
N SER A 25 0.51 9.50 11.76
CA SER A 25 -0.45 10.58 11.61
C SER A 25 -1.82 10.25 12.24
N HIS A 26 -2.11 8.96 12.52
CA HIS A 26 -3.38 8.47 13.06
C HIS A 26 -3.16 7.61 14.32
N PRO A 27 -2.85 8.23 15.47
CA PRO A 27 -2.43 7.52 16.68
C PRO A 27 -3.51 6.59 17.26
N GLU A 28 -4.79 6.83 16.99
CA GLU A 28 -5.89 5.94 17.39
C GLU A 28 -5.88 4.63 16.62
N ILE A 29 -5.63 4.67 15.30
CA ILE A 29 -5.49 3.47 14.46
C ILE A 29 -4.21 2.73 14.83
N TYR A 30 -3.12 3.46 15.06
CA TYR A 30 -1.84 2.88 15.50
C TYR A 30 -1.98 2.09 16.81
N ARG A 31 -2.65 2.65 17.83
CA ARG A 31 -2.87 1.96 19.12
C ARG A 31 -3.70 0.69 18.96
N ARG A 32 -4.76 0.74 18.16
CA ARG A 32 -5.61 -0.43 17.86
C ARG A 32 -4.82 -1.50 17.13
N LEU A 33 -4.02 -1.12 16.13
CA LEU A 33 -3.19 -2.04 15.36
C LEU A 33 -2.15 -2.74 16.24
N ILE A 34 -1.49 -2.01 17.15
CA ILE A 34 -0.55 -2.61 18.10
C ILE A 34 -1.24 -3.65 18.99
N ALA A 35 -2.43 -3.36 19.49
CA ALA A 35 -3.19 -4.31 20.30
C ALA A 35 -3.54 -5.57 19.50
N ASP A 36 -3.99 -5.42 18.25
CA ASP A 36 -4.31 -6.52 17.32
C ASP A 36 -3.08 -7.39 17.03
N VAL A 37 -1.94 -6.77 16.69
CA VAL A 37 -0.67 -7.46 16.43
C VAL A 37 -0.18 -8.24 17.65
N ARG A 38 -0.23 -7.64 18.82
CA ARG A 38 0.20 -8.30 20.07
C ARG A 38 -0.67 -9.48 20.44
N THR A 39 -1.97 -9.33 20.34
CA THR A 39 -2.91 -10.42 20.62
C THR A 39 -2.68 -11.59 19.67
N ALA A 40 -2.41 -11.30 18.41
CA ALA A 40 -2.24 -12.32 17.37
C ALA A 40 -0.87 -13.02 17.42
N LEU A 41 0.21 -12.32 17.83
CA LEU A 41 1.57 -12.87 17.85
C LEU A 41 2.02 -13.38 19.24
N GLY A 42 1.55 -12.75 20.32
CA GLY A 42 2.14 -13.00 21.63
C GLY A 42 3.64 -12.72 21.64
N ALA A 43 4.44 -13.67 22.13
CA ALA A 43 5.90 -13.60 22.15
C ALA A 43 6.55 -14.13 20.85
N GLU A 44 5.81 -14.90 20.05
CA GLU A 44 6.36 -15.53 18.85
C GLU A 44 6.55 -14.56 17.70
N PRO A 45 7.65 -14.67 16.94
CA PRO A 45 7.84 -13.85 15.75
C PRO A 45 6.82 -14.22 14.66
N PRO A 46 6.39 -13.27 13.81
CA PRO A 46 5.51 -13.58 12.70
C PRO A 46 6.20 -14.53 11.71
N GLY A 47 5.49 -15.58 11.29
CA GLY A 47 5.97 -16.56 10.32
C GLY A 47 5.03 -16.68 9.14
N ALA A 48 5.59 -16.86 7.94
CA ALA A 48 4.79 -16.98 6.71
C ALA A 48 3.82 -18.20 6.74
N SER A 49 4.22 -19.26 7.43
CA SER A 49 3.44 -20.52 7.57
C SER A 49 2.57 -20.58 8.83
N SER A 50 2.66 -19.61 9.72
CA SER A 50 1.97 -19.66 11.03
C SER A 50 0.47 -19.35 10.96
N GLY A 51 -0.06 -19.02 9.78
CA GLY A 51 -1.46 -18.57 9.64
C GLY A 51 -1.77 -17.24 10.31
N TRP A 52 -0.74 -16.55 10.82
CA TRP A 52 -0.87 -15.25 11.48
C TRP A 52 -1.37 -14.18 10.52
N GLN A 53 -2.56 -13.71 10.75
CA GLN A 53 -3.22 -12.72 9.90
C GLN A 53 -4.07 -11.76 10.75
N PRO A 54 -3.46 -10.75 11.42
CA PRO A 54 -4.26 -9.76 12.14
C PRO A 54 -5.07 -8.95 11.13
N PRO A 55 -6.42 -8.96 11.23
CA PRO A 55 -7.27 -8.36 10.20
C PRO A 55 -7.00 -6.87 10.00
N LEU A 56 -6.75 -6.13 11.08
CA LEU A 56 -6.49 -4.70 11.00
C LEU A 56 -5.19 -4.38 10.26
N LEU A 57 -4.15 -5.22 10.39
CA LEU A 57 -2.88 -5.02 9.67
C LEU A 57 -3.08 -5.16 8.15
N ASP A 58 -3.85 -6.15 7.71
CA ASP A 58 -4.17 -6.31 6.29
C ASP A 58 -4.98 -5.11 5.76
N HIS A 59 -5.91 -4.59 6.55
CA HIS A 59 -6.70 -3.42 6.18
C HIS A 59 -5.83 -2.15 6.09
N VAL A 60 -4.90 -1.98 7.02
CA VAL A 60 -3.92 -0.88 7.02
C VAL A 60 -3.04 -0.94 5.77
N ILE A 61 -2.50 -2.11 5.43
CA ILE A 61 -1.68 -2.30 4.22
C ILE A 61 -2.49 -1.97 2.96
N LYS A 62 -3.73 -2.46 2.87
CA LYS A 62 -4.60 -2.18 1.72
C LYS A 62 -4.94 -0.70 1.59
N GLU A 63 -5.25 -0.03 2.71
CA GLU A 63 -5.56 1.39 2.70
C GLU A 63 -4.33 2.25 2.40
N SER A 64 -3.14 1.84 2.86
CA SER A 64 -1.88 2.48 2.49
C SER A 64 -1.62 2.37 0.98
N LEU A 65 -1.83 1.18 0.40
CA LEU A 65 -1.74 0.95 -1.05
C LEU A 65 -2.80 1.74 -1.84
N ARG A 66 -3.97 1.99 -1.27
CA ARG A 66 -4.99 2.81 -1.91
C ARG A 66 -4.56 4.27 -1.94
N LEU A 67 -4.18 4.84 -0.80
CA LEU A 67 -3.81 6.26 -0.69
C LEU A 67 -2.48 6.56 -1.37
N TYR A 68 -1.50 5.70 -1.21
CA TYR A 68 -0.14 5.90 -1.74
C TYR A 68 0.35 4.65 -2.47
N PRO A 69 -0.27 4.33 -3.64
CA PRO A 69 0.19 3.21 -4.45
C PRO A 69 1.62 3.48 -4.94
N PRO A 70 2.61 2.61 -4.65
CA PRO A 70 3.99 2.83 -5.09
C PRO A 70 4.08 3.06 -6.61
N ILE A 71 3.34 2.30 -7.39
CA ILE A 71 3.14 2.58 -8.82
C ILE A 71 1.84 3.38 -8.95
N HIS A 72 1.99 4.67 -9.24
CA HIS A 72 0.88 5.62 -9.25
C HIS A 72 0.26 5.83 -10.64
N ILE A 73 0.97 5.41 -11.69
CA ILE A 73 0.52 5.49 -13.07
C ILE A 73 0.92 4.21 -13.82
N GLY A 74 0.03 3.71 -14.65
CA GLY A 74 0.32 2.62 -15.57
C GLY A 74 0.13 3.05 -17.01
N ASN A 75 0.67 2.28 -17.96
CA ASN A 75 0.48 2.53 -19.37
C ASN A 75 0.29 1.25 -20.17
N ARG A 76 -0.30 1.40 -21.36
CA ARG A 76 -0.43 0.35 -22.38
C ARG A 76 -0.13 0.94 -23.75
N THR A 77 0.56 0.19 -24.58
CA THR A 77 0.69 0.52 -26.00
C THR A 77 -0.47 -0.11 -26.75
N VAL A 78 -1.12 0.68 -27.58
CA VAL A 78 -2.22 0.24 -28.44
C VAL A 78 -1.65 -0.62 -29.57
N VAL A 79 -2.16 -1.82 -29.74
CA VAL A 79 -1.64 -2.77 -30.75
C VAL A 79 -2.34 -2.66 -32.10
N GLU A 80 -3.58 -2.17 -32.11
CA GLU A 80 -4.40 -1.95 -33.29
C GLU A 80 -5.25 -0.69 -33.11
N ASP A 81 -5.65 -0.03 -34.21
CA ASP A 81 -6.53 1.13 -34.14
C ASP A 81 -7.80 0.77 -33.38
N MET A 82 -8.19 1.62 -32.43
CA MET A 82 -9.38 1.42 -31.60
C MET A 82 -10.10 2.72 -31.35
N GLU A 83 -11.34 2.62 -30.92
CA GLU A 83 -12.10 3.75 -30.37
C GLU A 83 -12.20 3.59 -28.85
N PHE A 84 -11.94 4.67 -28.11
CA PHE A 84 -12.06 4.73 -26.67
C PHE A 84 -12.79 6.02 -26.27
N HIS A 85 -13.96 5.89 -25.66
CA HIS A 85 -14.84 7.00 -25.28
C HIS A 85 -15.11 8.01 -26.44
N GLY A 86 -15.38 7.50 -27.64
CA GLY A 86 -15.63 8.33 -28.82
C GLY A 86 -14.38 8.95 -29.45
N GLN A 87 -13.20 8.62 -28.97
CA GLN A 87 -11.92 9.09 -29.50
C GLN A 87 -11.16 7.96 -30.21
N ARG A 88 -10.69 8.24 -31.42
CA ARG A 88 -9.84 7.31 -32.13
C ARG A 88 -8.45 7.29 -31.52
N VAL A 89 -7.97 6.13 -31.17
CA VAL A 89 -6.61 5.88 -30.69
C VAL A 89 -5.92 4.95 -31.68
N ARG A 90 -4.74 5.33 -32.15
CA ARG A 90 -4.03 4.60 -33.20
C ARG A 90 -3.09 3.56 -32.64
N ALA A 91 -2.82 2.53 -33.42
CA ALA A 91 -1.77 1.58 -33.16
C ALA A 91 -0.41 2.28 -32.91
N GLY A 92 0.31 1.86 -31.88
CA GLY A 92 1.57 2.46 -31.45
C GLY A 92 1.43 3.60 -30.44
N GLU A 93 0.25 4.20 -30.27
CA GLU A 93 0.01 5.21 -29.24
C GLU A 93 0.03 4.60 -27.85
N ARG A 94 0.31 5.43 -26.82
CA ARG A 94 0.32 5.01 -25.42
C ARG A 94 -0.89 5.58 -24.69
N LEU A 95 -1.66 4.70 -24.05
CA LEU A 95 -2.69 5.04 -23.12
C LEU A 95 -2.12 4.99 -21.69
N PHE A 96 -2.29 6.08 -20.95
CA PHE A 96 -1.93 6.17 -19.54
C PHE A 96 -3.18 6.09 -18.67
N TYR A 97 -3.09 5.40 -17.55
CA TYR A 97 -4.13 5.38 -16.53
C TYR A 97 -3.52 5.67 -15.16
N SER A 98 -4.19 6.50 -14.39
CA SER A 98 -3.71 6.89 -13.06
C SER A 98 -4.32 5.99 -12.00
N ILE A 99 -3.50 5.13 -11.39
CA ILE A 99 -3.88 4.35 -10.22
C ILE A 99 -4.18 5.28 -9.04
N TYR A 100 -3.36 6.32 -8.87
CA TYR A 100 -3.50 7.30 -7.79
C TYR A 100 -4.86 8.03 -7.83
N LEU A 101 -5.30 8.48 -9.00
CA LEU A 101 -6.59 9.14 -9.17
C LEU A 101 -7.76 8.16 -9.05
N THR A 102 -7.64 6.97 -9.66
CA THR A 102 -8.67 5.92 -9.56
C THR A 102 -8.95 5.54 -8.09
N HIS A 103 -7.90 5.46 -7.29
CA HIS A 103 -8.01 5.15 -5.87
C HIS A 103 -8.58 6.30 -5.02
N ARG A 104 -8.77 7.49 -5.62
CA ARG A 104 -9.34 8.68 -4.97
C ARG A 104 -10.62 9.17 -5.64
N ASP A 105 -11.11 8.46 -6.64
CA ASP A 105 -12.34 8.83 -7.31
C ASP A 105 -13.54 8.76 -6.35
N PRO A 106 -14.23 9.87 -6.06
CA PRO A 106 -15.36 9.90 -5.13
C PRO A 106 -16.56 9.07 -5.60
N ALA A 107 -16.62 8.71 -6.89
CA ALA A 107 -17.62 7.79 -7.40
C ALA A 107 -17.48 6.37 -6.79
N TYR A 108 -16.28 5.99 -6.37
CA TYR A 108 -15.98 4.68 -5.80
C TYR A 108 -15.61 4.72 -4.32
N TRP A 109 -15.03 5.86 -3.87
CA TRP A 109 -14.43 5.98 -2.54
C TRP A 109 -15.03 7.15 -1.78
N GLN A 110 -15.90 6.85 -0.84
CA GLN A 110 -16.41 7.87 0.07
C GLN A 110 -15.27 8.39 0.96
N ASN A 111 -15.17 9.72 1.18
CA ASN A 111 -14.06 10.36 1.91
C ASN A 111 -12.71 9.88 1.38
N ALA A 112 -12.50 10.02 0.07
CA ALA A 112 -11.45 9.35 -0.68
C ALA A 112 -10.03 9.68 -0.19
N ASP A 113 -9.80 10.84 0.42
CA ASP A 113 -8.50 11.29 0.91
C ASP A 113 -8.24 10.93 2.38
N GLU A 114 -9.24 10.39 3.09
CA GLU A 114 -9.09 9.97 4.48
C GLU A 114 -8.47 8.58 4.59
N PHE A 115 -7.61 8.41 5.59
CA PHE A 115 -7.05 7.10 5.97
C PHE A 115 -8.06 6.34 6.83
N CYS A 116 -8.78 5.41 6.24
CA CYS A 116 -9.82 4.62 6.88
C CYS A 116 -9.66 3.13 6.55
N PRO A 117 -8.83 2.36 7.28
CA PRO A 117 -8.64 0.92 7.07
C PRO A 117 -9.93 0.11 7.11
N GLU A 118 -10.96 0.59 7.83
CA GLU A 118 -12.26 -0.02 7.95
C GLU A 118 -13.00 -0.17 6.61
N ARG A 119 -12.56 0.52 5.55
CA ARG A 119 -13.09 0.32 4.18
C ARG A 119 -12.94 -1.11 3.69
N PHE A 120 -11.93 -1.81 4.19
CA PHE A 120 -11.60 -3.18 3.79
C PHE A 120 -12.17 -4.25 4.74
N THR A 121 -13.03 -3.86 5.69
CA THR A 121 -13.75 -4.84 6.53
C THR A 121 -14.74 -5.67 5.71
N HIS A 122 -15.14 -6.82 6.26
CA HIS A 122 -15.95 -7.82 5.58
C HIS A 122 -17.18 -7.23 4.84
N GLY A 123 -17.33 -7.63 3.57
CA GLY A 123 -18.48 -7.32 2.73
C GLY A 123 -18.34 -6.10 1.81
N ARG A 124 -17.41 -5.20 2.04
CA ARG A 124 -17.18 -4.07 1.11
C ARG A 124 -16.12 -4.45 0.08
N LYS A 125 -16.58 -4.87 -1.08
CA LYS A 125 -15.71 -5.02 -2.26
C LYS A 125 -15.79 -3.73 -3.07
N ALA A 126 -14.64 -3.12 -3.37
CA ALA A 126 -14.58 -2.08 -4.37
C ALA A 126 -15.09 -2.63 -5.73
N PRO A 127 -15.74 -1.82 -6.56
CA PRO A 127 -16.08 -2.23 -7.91
C PRO A 127 -14.86 -2.74 -8.67
N PRO A 128 -15.03 -3.60 -9.68
CA PRO A 128 -13.92 -4.04 -10.50
C PRO A 128 -13.08 -2.86 -11.00
N PHE A 129 -11.76 -2.99 -10.89
CA PHE A 129 -10.78 -1.97 -11.27
C PHE A 129 -10.78 -0.65 -10.48
N ALA A 130 -11.68 -0.43 -9.50
CA ALA A 130 -11.60 0.72 -8.60
C ALA A 130 -10.45 0.59 -7.58
N TYR A 131 -9.94 -0.62 -7.33
CA TYR A 131 -8.79 -0.89 -6.48
C TYR A 131 -7.78 -1.78 -7.21
N VAL A 132 -6.71 -1.18 -7.72
CA VAL A 132 -5.73 -1.84 -8.59
C VAL A 132 -4.27 -1.50 -8.22
N PRO A 133 -3.86 -1.62 -6.95
CA PRO A 133 -2.51 -1.24 -6.53
C PRO A 133 -1.41 -2.08 -7.19
N PHE A 134 -1.77 -3.27 -7.67
CA PHE A 134 -0.90 -4.20 -8.38
C PHE A 134 -1.20 -4.29 -9.88
N GLY A 135 -1.96 -3.32 -10.42
CA GLY A 135 -2.46 -3.36 -11.79
C GLY A 135 -3.54 -4.41 -11.99
N GLY A 136 -3.77 -4.79 -13.25
CA GLY A 136 -4.82 -5.75 -13.61
C GLY A 136 -4.59 -6.40 -14.97
N GLY A 137 -5.32 -7.51 -15.23
CA GLY A 137 -5.23 -8.28 -16.45
C GLY A 137 -3.89 -9.03 -16.63
N PRO A 138 -3.51 -9.36 -17.87
CA PRO A 138 -2.30 -10.16 -18.15
C PRO A 138 -0.97 -9.53 -17.71
N ARG A 139 -0.98 -8.24 -17.37
CA ARG A 139 0.17 -7.48 -16.88
C ARG A 139 0.07 -7.12 -15.39
N ALA A 140 -0.79 -7.80 -14.63
CA ALA A 140 -0.81 -7.66 -13.18
C ALA A 140 0.54 -8.01 -12.57
N CYS A 141 0.85 -7.41 -11.42
CA CYS A 141 2.11 -7.61 -10.72
C CYS A 141 2.29 -9.08 -10.32
N ILE A 142 3.36 -9.72 -10.79
CA ILE A 142 3.68 -11.11 -10.43
C ILE A 142 4.07 -11.24 -8.96
N GLY A 143 4.62 -10.17 -8.35
CA GLY A 143 5.02 -10.13 -6.95
C GLY A 143 3.91 -9.73 -5.97
N ALA A 144 2.64 -9.58 -6.41
CA ALA A 144 1.56 -9.06 -5.57
C ALA A 144 1.35 -9.85 -4.27
N ALA A 145 1.33 -11.17 -4.34
CA ALA A 145 1.19 -12.02 -3.14
C ALA A 145 2.43 -11.94 -2.25
N PHE A 146 3.61 -12.00 -2.84
CA PHE A 146 4.88 -11.91 -2.10
C PHE A 146 5.02 -10.58 -1.37
N GLY A 147 4.80 -9.44 -2.05
CA GLY A 147 4.93 -8.12 -1.43
C GLY A 147 3.94 -7.87 -0.30
N GLN A 148 2.73 -8.43 -0.39
CA GLN A 148 1.75 -8.34 0.71
C GLN A 148 2.18 -9.19 1.93
N VAL A 149 2.71 -10.39 1.70
CA VAL A 149 3.24 -11.23 2.79
C VAL A 149 4.46 -10.57 3.42
N GLU A 150 5.40 -10.08 2.62
CA GLU A 150 6.58 -9.34 3.08
C GLU A 150 6.19 -8.14 3.94
N ALA A 151 5.30 -7.26 3.45
CA ALA A 151 4.85 -6.09 4.20
C ALA A 151 4.20 -6.48 5.53
N ARG A 152 3.37 -7.53 5.55
CA ARG A 152 2.73 -8.05 6.77
C ARG A 152 3.77 -8.54 7.79
N LEU A 153 4.76 -9.33 7.36
CA LEU A 153 5.78 -9.88 8.24
C LEU A 153 6.68 -8.78 8.81
N VAL A 154 7.15 -7.86 7.97
CA VAL A 154 8.01 -6.75 8.37
C VAL A 154 7.28 -5.81 9.33
N LEU A 155 6.08 -5.34 8.97
CA LEU A 155 5.29 -4.47 9.84
C LEU A 155 4.92 -5.18 11.15
N GLY A 156 4.47 -6.43 11.07
CA GLY A 156 4.14 -7.22 12.25
C GLY A 156 5.31 -7.34 13.23
N ARG A 157 6.49 -7.68 12.73
CA ARG A 157 7.70 -7.79 13.57
C ARG A 157 8.14 -6.45 14.15
N LEU A 158 8.14 -5.41 13.35
CA LEU A 158 8.53 -4.07 13.81
C LEU A 158 7.56 -3.55 14.87
N LEU A 159 6.24 -3.66 14.65
CA LEU A 159 5.21 -3.23 15.59
C LEU A 159 5.15 -4.10 16.86
N GLN A 160 5.59 -5.36 16.78
CA GLN A 160 5.75 -6.21 17.95
C GLN A 160 6.90 -5.71 18.84
N CYS A 161 8.07 -5.38 18.26
CA CYS A 161 9.29 -5.10 18.99
C CYS A 161 9.50 -3.65 19.37
N TYR A 162 8.91 -2.70 18.62
CA TYR A 162 9.20 -1.29 18.75
C TYR A 162 7.93 -0.44 18.80
N ASP A 163 8.07 0.72 19.43
CA ASP A 163 7.14 1.83 19.33
C ASP A 163 7.68 2.88 18.36
N PHE A 164 6.78 3.44 17.56
CA PHE A 164 7.11 4.42 16.54
C PHE A 164 6.31 5.70 16.78
N GLU A 165 7.01 6.82 16.80
CA GLU A 165 6.42 8.16 16.89
C GLU A 165 6.88 8.98 15.69
N LEU A 166 5.94 9.58 14.96
CA LEU A 166 6.26 10.42 13.81
C LEU A 166 6.93 11.72 14.29
N ALA A 167 8.19 11.91 13.91
CA ALA A 167 8.98 13.07 14.32
C ALA A 167 8.67 14.33 13.51
N GLU A 168 8.23 14.18 12.25
CA GLU A 168 7.95 15.28 11.35
C GLU A 168 6.71 14.98 10.51
N ARG A 169 5.76 15.91 10.47
CA ARG A 169 4.48 15.77 9.74
C ARG A 169 4.51 16.37 8.33
N ASN A 170 5.54 17.18 8.00
CA ASN A 170 5.62 17.83 6.68
C ASN A 170 6.21 16.88 5.64
N VAL A 171 5.45 15.85 5.31
CA VAL A 171 5.80 14.86 4.29
C VAL A 171 4.88 15.04 3.10
N ARG A 172 5.45 15.13 1.90
CA ARG A 172 4.72 15.31 0.64
C ARG A 172 4.94 14.13 -0.28
N ALA A 173 3.91 13.80 -1.06
CA ALA A 173 4.02 12.80 -2.09
C ALA A 173 4.85 13.33 -3.27
N HIS A 174 5.89 12.59 -3.64
CA HIS A 174 6.70 12.85 -4.82
C HIS A 174 6.44 11.77 -5.86
N MET A 175 5.95 12.19 -7.03
CA MET A 175 5.64 11.29 -8.15
C MET A 175 6.87 11.14 -9.06
N GLY A 176 7.75 10.20 -8.70
CA GLY A 176 8.90 9.77 -9.50
C GLY A 176 8.63 8.45 -10.22
N ALA A 177 9.64 7.58 -10.28
CA ALA A 177 9.45 6.21 -10.74
C ALA A 177 8.50 5.43 -9.81
N THR A 178 8.58 5.73 -8.51
CA THR A 178 7.62 5.34 -7.48
C THR A 178 7.01 6.58 -6.82
N LEU A 179 5.87 6.41 -6.16
CA LEU A 179 5.26 7.44 -5.31
C LEU A 179 5.94 7.42 -3.94
N GLU A 180 6.85 8.34 -3.72
CA GLU A 180 7.71 8.39 -2.55
C GLU A 180 7.33 9.50 -1.56
N PRO A 181 7.50 9.30 -0.24
CA PRO A 181 7.43 10.38 0.73
C PRO A 181 8.70 11.26 0.68
N ARG A 182 8.56 12.56 0.53
CA ARG A 182 9.67 13.53 0.58
C ARG A 182 9.49 14.53 1.72
N PRO A 183 10.54 14.84 2.47
CA PRO A 183 11.94 14.43 2.33
C PRO A 183 12.25 13.01 2.84
N GLY A 184 11.26 12.26 3.23
CA GLY A 184 11.30 10.95 3.85
C GLY A 184 10.42 10.93 5.11
N VAL A 185 10.26 9.76 5.73
CA VAL A 185 9.48 9.58 6.96
C VAL A 185 10.45 9.43 8.13
N ARG A 186 10.53 10.46 8.96
CA ARG A 186 11.37 10.44 10.16
C ARG A 186 10.58 9.95 11.35
N MET A 187 11.05 8.87 11.99
CA MET A 187 10.42 8.26 13.15
C MET A 187 11.37 8.24 14.33
N ARG A 188 10.85 8.55 15.52
CA ARG A 188 11.50 8.15 16.77
C ARG A 188 11.13 6.72 17.06
N VAL A 189 12.13 5.88 17.29
CA VAL A 189 11.97 4.45 17.52
C VAL A 189 12.40 4.10 18.93
N THR A 190 11.53 3.47 19.71
CA THR A 190 11.83 3.01 21.07
C THR A 190 11.62 1.51 21.15
N ARG A 191 12.63 0.78 21.61
CA ARG A 191 12.49 -0.66 21.84
C ARG A 191 11.57 -0.91 23.03
N ARG A 192 10.65 -1.84 22.90
CA ARG A 192 9.76 -2.24 23.99
C ARG A 192 10.50 -3.11 24.99
N SER A 193 10.34 -2.81 26.28
CA SER A 193 10.86 -3.62 27.37
C SER A 193 9.99 -4.87 27.53
N GLY A 194 10.60 -6.06 27.57
CA GLY A 194 9.91 -7.31 27.91
C GLY A 194 9.72 -8.32 26.77
N GLN A 195 10.51 -8.22 25.68
CA GLN A 195 10.64 -9.31 24.69
C GLN A 195 12.11 -9.66 24.45
#